data_c5a0280a2b910f0c31ae01430f680bca
#
_entry.id   c5a0280a2b910f0c31ae01430f680bca
#
_cell.length_a   1.000
_cell.length_b   1.000
_cell.length_c   1.000
_cell.angle_alpha   90.00
_cell.angle_beta   90.00
_cell.angle_gamma   90.00
#
_symmetry.space_group_name_H-M   'P 1'
#
loop_
_entity.id
_entity.type
_entity.pdbx_description
1 polymer ?
#
loop_
_entity_poly.entity_id
_entity_poly.type
_entity_poly.pdbx_seq_one_letter_code
_entity_poly.pdbx_strand_id
1 'polypeptide(L)'
;MMRLNPYRIGFRTIKTAVGMALGIIIAKLMGLDNFASSAILVVLCIKHTKVHSLQAIISRFVSCILILIIGSIAFSYFGQNAIILGLIVLFFIPLTVVFKVQEGVVTSCVILLHVFNAEVIDMHLFINEILLLIVGLGIAFIMNLIMPSLDFKLKQYKEEIENQFTTIFETFSNTCKEPNASLSISFNQLQLTIQKAKSIAFRDVKNHFV
;
A
#
# COMPACT_ATOMS: atom_id res chain seq x y z
N MET A 1 -28.43 -0.22 1.91
CA MET A 1 -27.78 -1.46 1.46
C MET A 1 -27.00 -1.18 0.20
N MET A 2 -25.67 -1.04 0.28
CA MET A 2 -24.80 -0.90 -0.91
C MET A 2 -24.76 -2.27 -1.60
N ARG A 3 -25.39 -2.41 -2.75
CA ARG A 3 -25.16 -3.55 -3.65
C ARG A 3 -23.70 -3.44 -4.16
N LEU A 4 -22.80 -4.18 -3.52
CA LEU A 4 -21.47 -4.44 -4.04
C LEU A 4 -21.64 -5.22 -5.35
N ASN A 5 -21.40 -4.55 -6.46
CA ASN A 5 -21.38 -5.19 -7.78
C ASN A 5 -20.06 -6.00 -7.86
N PRO A 6 -20.10 -7.35 -7.76
CA PRO A 6 -18.88 -8.18 -7.63
C PRO A 6 -17.97 -8.16 -8.86
N TYR A 7 -18.44 -7.59 -9.97
CA TYR A 7 -17.73 -7.57 -11.26
C TYR A 7 -17.00 -6.25 -11.56
N ARG A 8 -16.98 -5.27 -10.66
CA ARG A 8 -16.14 -4.08 -10.86
C ARG A 8 -14.71 -4.38 -10.43
N ILE A 9 -13.89 -4.78 -11.40
CA ILE A 9 -12.43 -4.85 -11.23
C ILE A 9 -11.97 -3.41 -10.90
N GLY A 10 -11.57 -3.20 -9.65
CA GLY A 10 -11.09 -1.89 -9.21
C GLY A 10 -9.73 -1.56 -9.84
N PHE A 11 -9.45 -0.31 -10.09
CA PHE A 11 -8.15 0.17 -10.61
C PHE A 11 -6.95 -0.39 -9.82
N ARG A 12 -7.11 -0.59 -8.52
CA ARG A 12 -6.11 -1.23 -7.66
C ARG A 12 -5.79 -2.66 -8.10
N THR A 13 -6.79 -3.45 -8.43
CA THR A 13 -6.61 -4.85 -8.84
C THR A 13 -5.80 -4.93 -10.13
N ILE A 14 -6.16 -4.10 -11.12
CA ILE A 14 -5.43 -4.03 -12.41
C ILE A 14 -3.98 -3.62 -12.16
N LYS A 15 -3.76 -2.56 -11.37
CA LYS A 15 -2.45 -2.05 -11.00
C LYS A 15 -1.60 -3.11 -10.31
N THR A 16 -2.18 -3.85 -9.35
CA THR A 16 -1.47 -4.91 -8.66
C THR A 16 -1.10 -6.05 -9.62
N ALA A 17 -2.02 -6.47 -10.48
CA ALA A 17 -1.77 -7.53 -11.45
C ALA A 17 -0.67 -7.15 -12.46
N VAL A 18 -0.73 -5.93 -13.00
CA VAL A 18 0.30 -5.41 -13.91
C VAL A 18 1.64 -5.27 -13.20
N GLY A 19 1.64 -4.72 -11.98
CA GLY A 19 2.87 -4.58 -11.20
C GLY A 19 3.52 -5.92 -10.86
N MET A 20 2.74 -6.94 -10.51
CA MET A 20 3.23 -8.31 -10.28
C MET A 20 3.87 -8.89 -11.54
N ALA A 21 3.18 -8.78 -12.68
CA ALA A 21 3.69 -9.30 -13.95
C ALA A 21 5.01 -8.62 -14.35
N LEU A 22 5.08 -7.29 -14.23
CA LEU A 22 6.32 -6.54 -14.49
C LEU A 22 7.44 -6.94 -13.53
N GLY A 23 7.13 -7.14 -12.24
CA GLY A 23 8.09 -7.60 -11.25
C GLY A 23 8.75 -8.92 -11.64
N ILE A 24 7.94 -9.90 -11.98
CA ILE A 24 8.42 -11.22 -12.41
C ILE A 24 9.25 -11.11 -13.69
N ILE A 25 8.76 -10.38 -14.70
CA ILE A 25 9.45 -10.25 -15.98
C ILE A 25 10.84 -9.61 -15.80
N ILE A 26 10.92 -8.51 -15.08
CA ILE A 26 12.19 -7.81 -14.87
C ILE A 26 13.15 -8.65 -14.04
N ALA A 27 12.71 -9.24 -12.93
CA ALA A 27 13.54 -10.10 -12.10
C ALA A 27 14.08 -11.31 -12.89
N LYS A 28 13.23 -11.93 -13.74
CA LYS A 28 13.63 -13.04 -14.59
C LYS A 28 14.62 -12.62 -15.69
N LEU A 29 14.42 -11.46 -16.31
CA LEU A 29 15.36 -10.92 -17.31
C LEU A 29 16.73 -10.60 -16.71
N MET A 30 16.79 -10.22 -15.44
CA MET A 30 18.03 -10.01 -14.70
C MET A 30 18.68 -11.31 -14.24
N GLY A 31 18.04 -12.48 -14.47
CA GLY A 31 18.56 -13.77 -14.05
C GLY A 31 18.57 -13.98 -12.54
N LEU A 32 17.68 -13.29 -11.78
CA LEU A 32 17.63 -13.39 -10.33
C LEU A 32 16.99 -14.71 -9.89
N ASP A 33 17.57 -15.31 -8.86
CA ASP A 33 16.99 -16.45 -8.17
C ASP A 33 15.73 -16.01 -7.41
N ASN A 34 14.77 -16.91 -7.21
CA ASN A 34 13.52 -16.61 -6.53
C ASN A 34 12.74 -15.42 -7.12
N PHE A 35 12.84 -15.18 -8.43
CA PHE A 35 12.22 -14.03 -9.13
C PHE A 35 10.73 -13.85 -8.85
N ALA A 36 9.98 -14.92 -8.52
CA ALA A 36 8.57 -14.85 -8.15
C ALA A 36 8.32 -14.02 -6.89
N SER A 37 9.30 -13.93 -6.00
CA SER A 37 9.20 -13.13 -4.78
C SER A 37 9.15 -11.63 -5.03
N SER A 38 9.64 -11.16 -6.18
CA SER A 38 9.45 -9.76 -6.60
C SER A 38 7.97 -9.38 -6.73
N ALA A 39 7.12 -10.32 -7.20
CA ALA A 39 5.68 -10.10 -7.26
C ALA A 39 5.05 -10.00 -5.86
N ILE A 40 5.50 -10.81 -4.90
CA ILE A 40 5.03 -10.73 -3.51
C ILE A 40 5.37 -9.36 -2.93
N LEU A 41 6.60 -8.86 -3.15
CA LEU A 41 7.03 -7.53 -2.73
C LEU A 41 6.14 -6.44 -3.33
N VAL A 42 5.84 -6.51 -4.63
CA VAL A 42 4.95 -5.56 -5.30
C VAL A 42 3.57 -5.54 -4.65
N VAL A 43 2.94 -6.71 -4.45
CA VAL A 43 1.60 -6.81 -3.84
C VAL A 43 1.55 -6.17 -2.45
N LEU A 44 2.55 -6.49 -1.62
CA LEU A 44 2.61 -6.00 -0.25
C LEU A 44 2.89 -4.49 -0.16
N CYS A 45 3.53 -3.90 -1.19
CA CYS A 45 3.92 -2.50 -1.20
C CYS A 45 2.94 -1.57 -1.92
N ILE A 46 1.94 -2.10 -2.64
CA ILE A 46 0.91 -1.28 -3.27
C ILE A 46 -0.05 -0.75 -2.20
N LYS A 47 0.04 0.57 -1.94
CA LYS A 47 -0.80 1.30 -0.98
C LYS A 47 -1.73 2.30 -1.67
N HIS A 48 -2.65 2.87 -0.89
CA HIS A 48 -3.67 3.82 -1.38
C HIS A 48 -3.19 5.27 -1.41
N THR A 49 -2.07 5.61 -0.74
CA THR A 49 -1.54 6.99 -0.65
C THR A 49 -0.07 7.05 -1.02
N LYS A 50 0.36 8.19 -1.62
CA LYS A 50 1.74 8.37 -2.10
C LYS A 50 2.75 8.50 -0.96
N VAL A 51 2.41 9.26 0.08
CA VAL A 51 3.31 9.55 1.21
C VAL A 51 3.56 8.29 2.05
N HIS A 52 2.52 7.58 2.42
CA HIS A 52 2.65 6.30 3.14
C HIS A 52 3.31 5.20 2.32
N SER A 53 3.26 5.31 0.98
CA SER A 53 3.95 4.36 0.10
C SER A 53 5.47 4.45 0.24
N LEU A 54 6.03 5.66 0.26
CA LEU A 54 7.47 5.84 0.38
C LEU A 54 8.00 5.40 1.75
N GLN A 55 7.31 5.80 2.82
CA GLN A 55 7.66 5.39 4.18
C GLN A 55 7.60 3.86 4.34
N ALA A 56 6.56 3.22 3.80
CA ALA A 56 6.43 1.78 3.80
C ALA A 56 7.56 1.08 3.01
N ILE A 57 7.95 1.62 1.87
CA ILE A 57 9.03 1.07 1.04
C ILE A 57 10.37 1.14 1.80
N ILE A 58 10.68 2.29 2.40
CA ILE A 58 11.91 2.47 3.19
C ILE A 58 11.91 1.52 4.40
N SER A 59 10.79 1.47 5.14
CA SER A 59 10.62 0.57 6.29
C SER A 59 10.87 -0.90 5.89
N ARG A 60 10.31 -1.34 4.76
CA ARG A 60 10.50 -2.69 4.23
C ARG A 60 11.93 -2.95 3.80
N PHE A 61 12.53 -2.01 3.09
CA PHE A 61 13.92 -2.14 2.65
C PHE A 61 14.87 -2.30 3.85
N VAL A 62 14.75 -1.44 4.85
CA VAL A 62 15.58 -1.49 6.07
C VAL A 62 15.36 -2.80 6.83
N SER A 63 14.10 -3.21 7.05
CA SER A 63 13.83 -4.46 7.77
C SER A 63 14.31 -5.70 7.02
N CYS A 64 14.24 -5.69 5.68
CA CYS A 64 14.74 -6.80 4.86
C CYS A 64 16.27 -6.92 4.90
N ILE A 65 16.99 -5.79 4.90
CA ILE A 65 18.45 -5.82 5.08
C ILE A 65 18.82 -6.31 6.47
N LEU A 66 18.10 -5.85 7.51
CA LEU A 66 18.36 -6.31 8.88
C LEU A 66 18.19 -7.82 9.01
N ILE A 67 17.09 -8.38 8.49
CA ILE A 67 16.86 -9.84 8.59
C ILE A 67 17.84 -10.62 7.71
N LEU A 68 18.24 -10.11 6.55
CA LEU A 68 19.23 -10.74 5.70
C LEU A 68 20.57 -10.91 6.43
N ILE A 69 21.03 -9.88 7.13
CA ILE A 69 22.26 -9.92 7.92
C ILE A 69 22.10 -10.88 9.12
N ILE A 70 21.04 -10.70 9.93
CA ILE A 70 20.80 -11.51 11.12
C ILE A 70 20.61 -12.99 10.76
N GLY A 71 19.80 -13.27 9.74
CA GLY A 71 19.51 -14.62 9.26
C GLY A 71 20.75 -15.32 8.72
N SER A 72 21.55 -14.63 7.91
CA SER A 72 22.78 -15.19 7.34
C SER A 72 23.79 -15.52 8.42
N ILE A 73 24.00 -14.63 9.40
CA ILE A 73 24.90 -14.89 10.52
C ILE A 73 24.38 -16.08 11.35
N ALA A 74 23.10 -16.05 11.72
CA ALA A 74 22.54 -17.11 12.57
C ALA A 74 22.60 -18.47 11.89
N PHE A 75 22.23 -18.58 10.61
CA PHE A 75 22.28 -19.86 9.89
C PHE A 75 23.71 -20.33 9.59
N SER A 76 24.67 -19.43 9.43
CA SER A 76 26.08 -19.81 9.27
C SER A 76 26.66 -20.41 10.54
N TYR A 77 26.25 -19.96 11.75
CA TYR A 77 26.76 -20.48 13.02
C TYR A 77 25.99 -21.69 13.56
N PHE A 78 24.67 -21.67 13.44
CA PHE A 78 23.79 -22.67 14.07
C PHE A 78 23.19 -23.68 13.07
N GLY A 79 23.41 -23.45 11.76
CA GLY A 79 22.84 -24.26 10.70
C GLY A 79 21.37 -23.90 10.38
N GLN A 80 20.87 -24.42 9.27
CA GLN A 80 19.53 -24.16 8.74
C GLN A 80 18.50 -25.11 9.37
N ASN A 81 18.04 -24.78 10.58
CA ASN A 81 17.03 -25.54 11.32
C ASN A 81 15.78 -24.73 11.55
N ALA A 82 14.59 -25.36 11.46
CA ALA A 82 13.30 -24.71 11.69
C ALA A 82 13.17 -24.06 13.08
N ILE A 83 13.83 -24.63 14.11
CA ILE A 83 13.84 -24.07 15.46
C ILE A 83 14.60 -22.73 15.46
N ILE A 84 15.75 -22.68 14.81
CA ILE A 84 16.58 -21.47 14.68
C ILE A 84 15.83 -20.39 13.90
N LEU A 85 15.16 -20.77 12.81
CA LEU A 85 14.30 -19.85 12.05
C LEU A 85 13.21 -19.25 12.96
N GLY A 86 12.52 -20.05 13.77
CA GLY A 86 11.53 -19.58 14.73
C GLY A 86 12.11 -18.62 15.77
N LEU A 87 13.30 -18.92 16.30
CA LEU A 87 14.00 -18.04 17.25
C LEU A 87 14.40 -16.70 16.60
N ILE A 88 14.92 -16.73 15.35
CA ILE A 88 15.26 -15.51 14.62
C ILE A 88 14.02 -14.61 14.50
N VAL A 89 12.87 -15.16 14.07
CA VAL A 89 11.63 -14.40 13.92
C VAL A 89 11.14 -13.85 15.26
N LEU A 90 11.24 -14.66 16.34
CA LEU A 90 10.84 -14.27 17.70
C LEU A 90 11.60 -13.04 18.19
N PHE A 91 12.91 -12.95 17.93
CA PHE A 91 13.72 -11.79 18.32
C PHE A 91 13.62 -10.65 17.30
N PHE A 92 13.42 -10.95 16.02
CA PHE A 92 13.36 -9.98 14.97
C PHE A 92 12.10 -9.08 15.04
N ILE A 93 10.92 -9.65 15.38
CA ILE A 93 9.68 -8.86 15.46
C ILE A 93 9.79 -7.73 16.50
N PRO A 94 10.20 -7.96 17.76
CA PRO A 94 10.45 -6.86 18.71
C PRO A 94 11.48 -5.83 18.20
N LEU A 95 12.53 -6.31 17.53
CA LEU A 95 13.56 -5.43 16.97
C LEU A 95 12.98 -4.47 15.92
N THR A 96 12.09 -4.93 15.05
CA THR A 96 11.41 -4.08 14.07
C THR A 96 10.53 -3.02 14.71
N VAL A 97 9.96 -3.29 15.89
CA VAL A 97 9.19 -2.31 16.70
C VAL A 97 10.11 -1.20 17.19
N VAL A 98 11.26 -1.54 17.74
CA VAL A 98 12.26 -0.58 18.24
C VAL A 98 12.74 0.34 17.12
N PHE A 99 13.01 -0.21 15.93
CA PHE A 99 13.44 0.56 14.77
C PHE A 99 12.29 1.24 13.99
N LYS A 100 11.03 1.06 14.42
CA LYS A 100 9.83 1.59 13.74
C LYS A 100 9.70 1.14 12.28
N VAL A 101 10.12 -0.08 11.98
CA VAL A 101 10.09 -0.69 10.63
C VAL A 101 9.16 -1.91 10.54
N GLN A 102 8.12 -1.92 11.35
CA GLN A 102 7.16 -3.05 11.48
C GLN A 102 6.46 -3.41 10.17
N GLU A 103 6.27 -2.46 9.27
CA GLU A 103 5.65 -2.71 7.96
C GLU A 103 6.45 -3.70 7.09
N GLY A 104 7.72 -3.87 7.40
CA GLY A 104 8.61 -4.78 6.69
C GLY A 104 8.62 -6.22 7.20
N VAL A 105 7.99 -6.54 8.34
CA VAL A 105 8.07 -7.89 8.96
C VAL A 105 7.71 -9.00 7.99
N VAL A 106 6.58 -8.88 7.27
CA VAL A 106 6.13 -9.92 6.33
C VAL A 106 7.12 -10.11 5.18
N THR A 107 7.62 -9.02 4.60
CA THR A 107 8.62 -9.08 3.52
C THR A 107 9.95 -9.63 4.00
N SER A 108 10.36 -9.30 5.21
CA SER A 108 11.57 -9.82 5.86
C SER A 108 11.49 -11.33 6.10
N CYS A 109 10.32 -11.84 6.48
CA CYS A 109 10.11 -13.28 6.64
C CYS A 109 10.27 -14.02 5.29
N VAL A 110 9.84 -13.43 4.17
CA VAL A 110 10.05 -14.04 2.84
C VAL A 110 11.55 -14.14 2.52
N ILE A 111 12.33 -13.09 2.77
CA ILE A 111 13.79 -13.11 2.58
C ILE A 111 14.47 -14.11 3.51
N LEU A 112 14.04 -14.18 4.77
CA LEU A 112 14.57 -15.16 5.71
C LEU A 112 14.35 -16.59 5.20
N LEU A 113 13.20 -16.87 4.57
CA LEU A 113 12.93 -18.17 3.97
C LEU A 113 13.82 -18.45 2.74
N HIS A 114 14.18 -17.41 1.96
CA HIS A 114 15.15 -17.60 0.87
C HIS A 114 16.52 -17.99 1.44
N VAL A 115 17.01 -17.28 2.46
CA VAL A 115 18.28 -17.62 3.14
C VAL A 115 18.22 -19.01 3.78
N PHE A 116 17.06 -19.38 4.35
CA PHE A 116 16.85 -20.71 4.93
C PHE A 116 16.91 -21.84 3.89
N ASN A 117 16.43 -21.61 2.66
CA ASN A 117 16.42 -22.59 1.58
C ASN A 117 17.67 -22.52 0.69
N ALA A 118 18.58 -21.59 0.92
CA ALA A 118 19.79 -21.45 0.14
C ALA A 118 20.76 -22.60 0.46
N GLU A 119 21.33 -23.22 -0.56
CA GLU A 119 22.34 -24.27 -0.37
C GLU A 119 23.64 -23.71 0.20
N VAL A 120 24.00 -22.50 -0.20
CA VAL A 120 25.21 -21.79 0.26
C VAL A 120 24.85 -20.33 0.58
N ILE A 121 25.31 -19.87 1.75
CA ILE A 121 25.16 -18.47 2.16
C ILE A 121 26.44 -17.72 1.75
N ASP A 122 26.42 -17.19 0.55
CA ASP A 122 27.54 -16.46 -0.05
C ASP A 122 27.18 -15.03 -0.45
N MET A 123 28.14 -14.29 -1.00
CA MET A 123 27.93 -12.93 -1.48
C MET A 123 26.96 -12.87 -2.67
N HIS A 124 26.87 -13.94 -3.46
CA HIS A 124 25.93 -14.01 -4.58
C HIS A 124 24.49 -13.98 -4.07
N LEU A 125 24.18 -14.72 -3.01
CA LEU A 125 22.86 -14.68 -2.35
C LEU A 125 22.51 -13.27 -1.87
N PHE A 126 23.46 -12.56 -1.22
CA PHE A 126 23.22 -11.19 -0.75
C PHE A 126 22.91 -10.25 -1.89
N ILE A 127 23.69 -10.28 -2.96
CA ILE A 127 23.49 -9.42 -4.13
C ILE A 127 22.12 -9.74 -4.78
N ASN A 128 21.80 -11.02 -4.94
CA ASN A 128 20.54 -11.47 -5.50
C ASN A 128 19.34 -10.94 -4.70
N GLU A 129 19.33 -11.08 -3.37
CA GLU A 129 18.25 -10.62 -2.51
C GLU A 129 18.12 -9.08 -2.54
N ILE A 130 19.23 -8.33 -2.53
CA ILE A 130 19.22 -6.87 -2.65
C ILE A 130 18.64 -6.42 -4.00
N LEU A 131 19.06 -7.05 -5.10
CA LEU A 131 18.53 -6.74 -6.43
C LEU A 131 17.04 -7.06 -6.53
N LEU A 132 16.61 -8.17 -5.95
CA LEU A 132 15.21 -8.58 -5.92
C LEU A 132 14.35 -7.58 -5.13
N LEU A 133 14.88 -7.06 -4.00
CA LEU A 133 14.25 -5.97 -3.24
C LEU A 133 14.15 -4.69 -4.07
N ILE A 134 15.22 -4.28 -4.74
CA ILE A 134 15.24 -3.06 -5.57
C ILE A 134 14.20 -3.17 -6.69
N VAL A 135 14.13 -4.31 -7.38
CA VAL A 135 13.15 -4.55 -8.45
C VAL A 135 11.73 -4.52 -7.90
N GLY A 136 11.43 -5.30 -6.85
CA GLY A 136 10.08 -5.42 -6.30
C GLY A 136 9.57 -4.10 -5.70
N LEU A 137 10.38 -3.44 -4.87
CA LEU A 137 10.04 -2.16 -4.24
C LEU A 137 10.01 -1.01 -5.26
N GLY A 138 10.93 -1.00 -6.23
CA GLY A 138 10.98 -0.01 -7.29
C GLY A 138 9.74 -0.03 -8.17
N ILE A 139 9.30 -1.21 -8.61
CA ILE A 139 8.07 -1.37 -9.39
C ILE A 139 6.84 -0.98 -8.55
N ALA A 140 6.78 -1.39 -7.29
CA ALA A 140 5.71 -0.97 -6.41
C ALA A 140 5.64 0.55 -6.25
N PHE A 141 6.80 1.21 -6.16
CA PHE A 141 6.88 2.67 -6.09
C PHE A 141 6.35 3.33 -7.38
N ILE A 142 6.80 2.89 -8.55
CA ILE A 142 6.33 3.39 -9.85
C ILE A 142 4.81 3.20 -9.97
N MET A 143 4.30 2.00 -9.62
CA MET A 143 2.88 1.74 -9.62
C MET A 143 2.11 2.63 -8.64
N ASN A 144 2.70 3.01 -7.51
CA ASN A 144 2.06 3.92 -6.56
C ASN A 144 2.06 5.37 -7.03
N LEU A 145 3.03 5.79 -7.85
CA LEU A 145 3.04 7.13 -8.46
C LEU A 145 1.93 7.32 -9.49
N ILE A 146 1.55 6.26 -10.22
CA ILE A 146 0.48 6.28 -11.24
C ILE A 146 -0.93 6.42 -10.60
N MET A 147 -1.03 6.49 -9.27
CA MET A 147 -2.31 6.60 -8.60
C MET A 147 -2.91 8.00 -8.73
N PRO A 148 -4.16 8.14 -9.23
CA PRO A 148 -4.89 9.40 -9.11
C PRO A 148 -5.03 9.75 -7.63
N SER A 149 -4.55 10.93 -7.24
CA SER A 149 -4.60 11.37 -5.85
C SER A 149 -6.05 11.46 -5.37
N LEU A 150 -6.32 11.04 -4.13
CA LEU A 150 -7.60 11.26 -3.46
C LEU A 150 -7.94 12.76 -3.40
N ASP A 151 -6.90 13.63 -3.41
CA ASP A 151 -7.02 15.08 -3.44
C ASP A 151 -7.84 15.58 -4.63
N PHE A 152 -7.69 14.97 -5.82
CA PHE A 152 -8.48 15.32 -6.98
C PHE A 152 -9.98 15.07 -6.77
N LYS A 153 -10.33 13.93 -6.15
CA LYS A 153 -11.73 13.61 -5.82
C LYS A 153 -12.29 14.50 -4.72
N LEU A 154 -11.48 14.80 -3.71
CA LEU A 154 -11.85 15.73 -2.65
C LEU A 154 -12.10 17.14 -3.20
N LYS A 155 -11.25 17.59 -4.12
CA LYS A 155 -11.43 18.88 -4.80
C LYS A 155 -12.72 18.92 -5.63
N GLN A 156 -13.03 17.86 -6.39
CA GLN A 156 -14.29 17.73 -7.12
C GLN A 156 -15.51 17.79 -6.19
N TYR A 157 -15.49 17.05 -5.08
CA TYR A 157 -16.60 17.10 -4.11
C TYR A 157 -16.72 18.45 -3.42
N LYS A 158 -15.60 19.15 -3.18
CA LYS A 158 -15.62 20.52 -2.65
C LYS A 158 -16.32 21.46 -3.62
N GLU A 159 -15.93 21.46 -4.90
CA GLU A 159 -16.56 22.28 -5.94
C GLU A 159 -18.06 21.95 -6.11
N GLU A 160 -18.41 20.65 -6.05
CA GLU A 160 -19.81 20.20 -6.12
C GLU A 160 -20.63 20.70 -4.93
N ILE A 161 -20.08 20.67 -3.72
CA ILE A 161 -20.72 21.19 -2.50
C ILE A 161 -20.89 22.70 -2.60
N GLU A 162 -19.87 23.45 -3.02
CA GLU A 162 -19.93 24.90 -3.18
C GLU A 162 -21.00 25.30 -4.19
N ASN A 163 -21.08 24.62 -5.34
CA ASN A 163 -22.11 24.87 -6.35
C ASN A 163 -23.53 24.57 -5.83
N GLN A 164 -23.71 23.46 -5.12
CA GLN A 164 -25.00 23.11 -4.53
C GLN A 164 -25.42 24.10 -3.44
N PHE A 165 -24.47 24.61 -2.64
CA PHE A 165 -24.74 25.67 -1.67
C PHE A 165 -25.19 26.96 -2.34
N THR A 166 -24.49 27.39 -3.39
CA THR A 166 -24.85 28.60 -4.15
C THR A 166 -26.26 28.48 -4.74
N THR A 167 -26.59 27.32 -5.33
CA THR A 167 -27.93 27.07 -5.90
C THR A 167 -29.02 27.12 -4.82
N ILE A 168 -28.76 26.56 -3.64
CA ILE A 168 -29.73 26.61 -2.52
C ILE A 168 -29.91 28.05 -2.04
N PHE A 169 -28.81 28.82 -1.92
CA PHE A 169 -28.87 30.22 -1.49
C PHE A 169 -29.61 31.11 -2.51
N GLU A 170 -29.36 30.92 -3.80
CA GLU A 170 -30.07 31.62 -4.87
C GLU A 170 -31.58 31.29 -4.88
N THR A 171 -31.89 29.99 -4.74
CA THR A 171 -33.29 29.53 -4.65
C THR A 171 -33.98 30.10 -3.41
N PHE A 172 -33.31 30.14 -2.26
CA PHE A 172 -33.84 30.74 -1.03
C PHE A 172 -34.04 32.24 -1.17
N SER A 173 -33.09 32.96 -1.77
CA SER A 173 -33.15 34.39 -2.01
C SER A 173 -34.30 34.78 -2.95
N ASN A 174 -34.60 33.93 -3.95
CA ASN A 174 -35.66 34.16 -4.91
C ASN A 174 -37.04 33.70 -4.43
N THR A 175 -37.13 32.83 -3.42
CA THR A 175 -38.39 32.16 -3.01
C THR A 175 -38.82 32.58 -1.60
N CYS A 176 -38.51 33.78 -1.14
CA CYS A 176 -38.98 34.28 0.17
C CYS A 176 -40.50 34.29 0.39
N LYS A 177 -41.29 33.63 -0.44
CA LYS A 177 -42.76 33.69 -0.35
C LYS A 177 -43.50 32.36 -0.21
N GLU A 178 -42.87 31.18 -0.49
CA GLU A 178 -43.56 29.89 -0.25
C GLU A 178 -42.58 28.73 -0.01
N PRO A 179 -42.86 27.77 0.89
CA PRO A 179 -42.01 26.59 1.14
C PRO A 179 -42.15 25.65 -0.07
N ASN A 180 -41.16 25.64 -0.94
CA ASN A 180 -41.16 24.80 -2.12
C ASN A 180 -40.51 23.43 -1.89
N ALA A 181 -41.17 22.38 -2.41
CA ALA A 181 -40.66 21.00 -2.40
C ALA A 181 -39.26 20.85 -3.07
N SER A 182 -38.91 21.75 -3.98
CA SER A 182 -37.61 21.82 -4.65
C SER A 182 -36.46 22.10 -3.67
N LEU A 183 -36.69 22.86 -2.60
CA LEU A 183 -35.68 23.20 -1.60
C LEU A 183 -35.32 21.98 -0.76
N SER A 184 -36.30 21.16 -0.38
CA SER A 184 -36.08 19.92 0.39
C SER A 184 -35.29 18.88 -0.40
N ILE A 185 -35.50 18.77 -1.70
CA ILE A 185 -34.75 17.88 -2.61
C ILE A 185 -33.30 18.33 -2.71
N SER A 186 -33.06 19.65 -2.86
CA SER A 186 -31.72 20.22 -2.93
C SER A 186 -30.93 20.04 -1.63
N PHE A 187 -31.58 20.20 -0.47
CA PHE A 187 -30.95 19.92 0.83
C PHE A 187 -30.58 18.43 1.01
N ASN A 188 -31.44 17.51 0.58
CA ASN A 188 -31.14 16.08 0.64
C ASN A 188 -29.97 15.71 -0.27
N GLN A 189 -29.88 16.28 -1.46
CA GLN A 189 -28.74 16.08 -2.35
C GLN A 189 -27.44 16.60 -1.75
N LEU A 190 -27.44 17.82 -1.19
CA LEU A 190 -26.29 18.40 -0.50
C LEU A 190 -25.82 17.50 0.67
N GLN A 191 -26.75 17.02 1.50
CA GLN A 191 -26.45 16.14 2.62
C GLN A 191 -25.79 14.83 2.15
N LEU A 192 -26.26 14.23 1.06
CA LEU A 192 -25.66 13.04 0.46
C LEU A 192 -24.24 13.32 -0.08
N THR A 193 -24.03 14.47 -0.70
CA THR A 193 -22.70 14.86 -1.22
C THR A 193 -21.73 15.11 -0.08
N ILE A 194 -22.15 15.79 0.99
CA ILE A 194 -21.36 15.99 2.20
C ILE A 194 -21.00 14.64 2.86
N GLN A 195 -21.92 13.71 2.96
CA GLN A 195 -21.64 12.37 3.51
C GLN A 195 -20.61 11.60 2.67
N LYS A 196 -20.69 11.68 1.35
CA LYS A 196 -19.70 11.08 0.45
C LYS A 196 -18.31 11.71 0.64
N ALA A 197 -18.24 13.04 0.64
CA ALA A 197 -17.00 13.78 0.86
C ALA A 197 -16.39 13.44 2.23
N LYS A 198 -17.21 13.43 3.30
CA LYS A 198 -16.80 13.06 4.65
C LYS A 198 -16.24 11.65 4.72
N SER A 199 -16.86 10.67 4.04
CA SER A 199 -16.39 9.28 4.03
C SER A 199 -15.02 9.12 3.34
N ILE A 200 -14.70 9.98 2.37
CA ILE A 200 -13.43 10.01 1.67
C ILE A 200 -12.37 10.74 2.52
N ALA A 201 -12.72 11.87 3.11
CA ALA A 201 -11.85 12.63 4.00
C ALA A 201 -11.46 11.79 5.25
N PHE A 202 -12.42 11.08 5.87
CA PHE A 202 -12.10 10.18 7.00
C PHE A 202 -11.18 9.02 6.60
N ARG A 203 -11.26 8.51 5.37
CA ARG A 203 -10.30 7.51 4.87
C ARG A 203 -8.90 8.09 4.73
N ASP A 204 -8.81 9.33 4.32
CA ASP A 204 -7.53 10.03 4.17
C ASP A 204 -6.92 10.37 5.53
N VAL A 205 -7.72 10.92 6.45
CA VAL A 205 -7.31 11.22 7.83
C VAL A 205 -6.89 9.94 8.58
N LYS A 206 -7.66 8.86 8.48
CA LYS A 206 -7.31 7.58 9.13
C LYS A 206 -6.02 6.97 8.57
N ASN A 207 -5.64 7.33 7.35
CA ASN A 207 -4.36 6.97 6.74
C ASN A 207 -3.20 7.90 7.16
N HIS A 208 -3.49 9.06 7.77
CA HIS A 208 -2.48 10.01 8.25
C HIS A 208 -2.13 9.83 9.74
N PHE A 209 -2.97 9.16 10.54
CA PHE A 209 -2.82 9.05 12.00
C PHE A 209 -2.54 7.63 12.52
N VAL A 210 -2.14 6.68 11.67
CA VAL A 210 -1.71 5.33 12.10
C VAL A 210 -0.25 5.08 11.77
#